data_a8f840a412d967c77027f48e9c44e77b
#
_entry.id   a8f840a412d967c77027f48e9c44e77b
#
_cell.length_a   1.000
_cell.length_b   1.000
_cell.length_c   1.000
_cell.angle_alpha   90.00
_cell.angle_beta   90.00
_cell.angle_gamma   90.00
#
_symmetry.space_group_name_H-M   'P 1'
#
loop_
_entity.id
_entity.type
_entity.pdbx_description
1 polymer ?
#
loop_
_entity_poly.entity_id
_entity_poly.type
_entity_poly.pdbx_seq_one_letter_code
_entity_poly.pdbx_strand_id
1 'polypeptide(L)'
;MEKENSVLTNITLQTFASEGDAALIDQRWEKEGPKFLKRLFAAGLVSYEKGQIWNKDSKLMRFVIFKYRSPEALNKCLPIWREVEKHIFQNATIKVTAYRGITSEYW
;
A
#
# COMPACT_ATOMS: atom_id res chain seq x y z
N MET A 1 -17.67 17.52 3.49
CA MET A 1 -16.54 17.30 2.57
C MET A 1 -17.06 16.90 1.20
N GLU A 2 -16.67 17.62 0.19
CA GLU A 2 -17.09 17.29 -1.16
C GLU A 2 -16.31 16.08 -1.66
N LYS A 3 -16.98 15.21 -2.44
CA LYS A 3 -16.43 13.93 -2.89
C LYS A 3 -15.13 14.09 -3.67
N GLU A 4 -15.03 15.09 -4.53
CA GLU A 4 -13.86 15.35 -5.36
C GLU A 4 -12.66 15.88 -4.58
N ASN A 5 -12.90 16.43 -3.39
CA ASN A 5 -11.85 16.92 -2.49
C ASN A 5 -11.62 15.99 -1.30
N SER A 6 -12.30 14.85 -1.29
CA SER A 6 -12.23 13.91 -0.20
C SER A 6 -10.96 13.08 -0.26
N VAL A 7 -10.37 12.85 0.89
CA VAL A 7 -9.27 11.89 1.02
C VAL A 7 -9.82 10.49 0.76
N LEU A 8 -9.21 9.81 -0.18
CA LEU A 8 -9.52 8.42 -0.47
C LEU A 8 -8.57 7.54 0.32
N THR A 9 -9.12 6.60 1.08
CA THR A 9 -8.33 5.66 1.89
C THR A 9 -8.38 4.29 1.25
N ASN A 10 -7.20 3.69 1.03
CA ASN A 10 -7.05 2.32 0.57
C ASN A 10 -6.48 1.48 1.70
N ILE A 11 -7.22 0.45 2.09
CA ILE A 11 -6.80 -0.48 3.15
C ILE A 11 -6.44 -1.80 2.47
N THR A 12 -5.20 -2.24 2.63
CA THR A 12 -4.71 -3.48 2.04
C THR A 12 -4.34 -4.45 3.15
N LEU A 13 -4.85 -5.67 3.04
CA LEU A 13 -4.41 -6.78 3.87
C LEU A 13 -3.56 -7.71 3.02
N GLN A 14 -2.40 -8.05 3.53
CA GLN A 14 -1.44 -8.92 2.85
C GLN A 14 -1.20 -10.16 3.70
N THR A 15 -1.24 -11.32 3.05
CA THR A 15 -0.86 -12.57 3.69
C THR A 15 0.21 -13.24 2.83
N PHE A 16 1.42 -13.34 3.35
CA PHE A 16 2.53 -14.00 2.67
C PHE A 16 2.42 -15.50 2.82
N ALA A 17 2.84 -16.23 1.78
CA ALA A 17 2.82 -17.69 1.81
C ALA A 17 3.90 -18.27 2.72
N SER A 18 5.00 -17.54 2.95
CA SER A 18 6.11 -18.00 3.78
C SER A 18 6.90 -16.81 4.33
N GLU A 19 7.69 -17.08 5.37
CA GLU A 19 8.62 -16.09 5.91
C GLU A 19 9.66 -15.68 4.87
N GLY A 20 10.05 -16.62 3.98
CA GLY A 20 10.98 -16.33 2.89
C GLY A 20 10.42 -15.33 1.90
N ASP A 21 9.14 -15.46 1.53
CA ASP A 21 8.46 -14.49 0.66
C ASP A 21 8.41 -13.11 1.33
N ALA A 22 8.07 -13.08 2.61
CA ALA A 22 8.01 -11.83 3.35
C ALA A 22 9.39 -11.16 3.41
N ALA A 23 10.44 -11.93 3.71
CA ALA A 23 11.80 -11.42 3.79
C ALA A 23 12.27 -10.87 2.44
N LEU A 24 11.96 -11.55 1.35
CA LEU A 24 12.31 -11.11 0.01
C LEU A 24 11.69 -9.76 -0.32
N ILE A 25 10.41 -9.60 -0.03
CA ILE A 25 9.70 -8.35 -0.27
C ILE A 25 10.27 -7.24 0.62
N ASP A 26 10.54 -7.54 1.89
CA ASP A 26 11.12 -6.55 2.80
C ASP A 26 12.48 -6.04 2.32
N GLN A 27 13.35 -6.92 1.84
CA GLN A 27 14.64 -6.54 1.30
C GLN A 27 14.50 -5.64 0.08
N ARG A 28 13.60 -6.00 -0.84
CA ARG A 28 13.37 -5.22 -2.05
C ARG A 28 12.77 -3.86 -1.71
N TRP A 29 11.82 -3.82 -0.78
CA TRP A 29 11.18 -2.58 -0.35
C TRP A 29 12.16 -1.65 0.35
N GLU A 30 13.02 -2.18 1.20
CA GLU A 30 14.05 -1.38 1.86
C GLU A 30 14.95 -0.67 0.84
N LYS A 31 15.29 -1.38 -0.24
CA LYS A 31 16.17 -0.86 -1.28
C LYS A 31 15.47 0.10 -2.24
N GLU A 32 14.30 -0.28 -2.74
CA GLU A 32 13.60 0.43 -3.82
C GLU A 32 12.41 1.25 -3.36
N GLY A 33 11.84 0.91 -2.19
CA GLY A 33 10.61 1.54 -1.70
C GLY A 33 10.66 3.06 -1.59
N PRO A 34 11.73 3.64 -1.03
CA PRO A 34 11.81 5.10 -0.91
C PRO A 34 11.69 5.84 -2.24
N LYS A 35 12.24 5.28 -3.31
CA LYS A 35 12.13 5.87 -4.66
C LYS A 35 10.69 5.88 -5.14
N PHE A 36 9.97 4.78 -4.93
CA PHE A 36 8.56 4.69 -5.31
C PHE A 36 7.69 5.60 -4.46
N LEU A 37 7.91 5.64 -3.14
CA LEU A 37 7.15 6.52 -2.26
C LEU A 37 7.31 7.98 -2.64
N LYS A 38 8.51 8.41 -2.99
CA LYS A 38 8.76 9.77 -3.43
C LYS A 38 7.92 10.13 -4.64
N ARG A 39 7.85 9.22 -5.62
CA ARG A 39 7.04 9.41 -6.83
C ARG A 39 5.54 9.41 -6.50
N LEU A 40 5.12 8.51 -5.62
CA LEU A 40 3.72 8.42 -5.20
C LEU A 40 3.25 9.69 -4.49
N PHE A 41 4.07 10.21 -3.57
CA PHE A 41 3.74 11.46 -2.90
C PHE A 41 3.66 12.62 -3.88
N ALA A 42 4.54 12.67 -4.87
CA ALA A 42 4.48 13.68 -5.92
C ALA A 42 3.21 13.56 -6.76
N ALA A 43 2.66 12.36 -6.91
CA ALA A 43 1.47 12.11 -7.71
C ALA A 43 0.15 12.24 -6.92
N GLY A 44 0.22 12.50 -5.61
CA GLY A 44 -0.99 12.76 -4.81
C GLY A 44 -1.24 11.81 -3.64
N LEU A 45 -0.32 10.89 -3.35
CA LEU A 45 -0.37 10.14 -2.10
C LEU A 45 -0.12 11.12 -0.94
N VAL A 46 -0.90 11.04 0.13
CA VAL A 46 -0.75 11.95 1.27
C VAL A 46 -0.31 11.23 2.54
N SER A 47 -0.49 9.92 2.62
CA SER A 47 0.07 9.15 3.72
C SER A 47 0.25 7.68 3.34
N TYR A 48 1.18 7.04 3.99
CA TYR A 48 1.50 5.64 3.83
C TYR A 48 1.80 5.07 5.21
N GLU A 49 1.17 3.96 5.53
CA GLU A 49 1.37 3.30 6.81
C GLU A 49 1.38 1.80 6.60
N LYS A 50 2.32 1.12 7.24
CA LYS A 50 2.48 -0.33 7.13
C LYS A 50 2.68 -0.90 8.52
N GLY A 51 2.07 -2.04 8.79
CA GLY A 51 2.24 -2.71 10.06
C GLY A 51 1.88 -4.18 9.99
N GLN A 52 2.14 -4.87 11.08
CA GLN A 52 1.82 -6.28 11.23
C GLN A 52 0.48 -6.40 11.95
N ILE A 53 -0.32 -7.40 11.56
CA ILE A 53 -1.56 -7.71 12.27
C ILE A 53 -1.19 -8.29 13.64
N TRP A 54 -1.66 -7.63 14.68
CA TRP A 54 -1.28 -7.92 16.05
C TRP A 54 -2.11 -9.03 16.71
N ASN A 55 -3.40 -9.05 16.43
CA ASN A 55 -4.34 -9.95 17.12
C ASN A 55 -4.56 -11.29 16.41
N LYS A 56 -3.70 -11.62 15.46
CA LYS A 56 -3.69 -12.92 14.80
C LYS A 56 -2.37 -13.60 15.09
N ASP A 57 -2.41 -14.90 15.31
CA ASP A 57 -1.21 -15.68 15.56
C ASP A 57 -0.52 -16.02 14.24
N SER A 58 -0.12 -14.97 13.53
CA SER A 58 0.56 -15.12 12.25
C SER A 58 1.48 -13.92 11.99
N LYS A 59 2.76 -14.21 11.82
CA LYS A 59 3.75 -13.21 11.42
C LYS A 59 3.67 -12.88 9.93
N LEU A 60 2.80 -13.58 9.20
CA LEU A 60 2.69 -13.45 7.76
C LEU A 60 1.58 -12.49 7.31
N MET A 61 0.80 -11.97 8.26
CA MET A 61 -0.29 -11.04 7.95
C MET A 61 0.12 -9.61 8.26
N ARG A 62 -0.06 -8.74 7.28
CA ARG A 62 0.27 -7.32 7.39
C ARG A 62 -0.84 -6.46 6.86
N PHE A 63 -0.90 -5.21 7.32
CA PHE A 63 -1.76 -4.20 6.73
C PHE A 63 -0.90 -3.13 6.09
N VAL A 64 -1.44 -2.50 5.04
CA VAL A 64 -0.87 -1.31 4.44
C VAL A 64 -2.03 -0.35 4.18
N ILE A 65 -1.90 0.87 4.66
CA ILE A 65 -2.92 1.90 4.49
C ILE A 65 -2.33 3.04 3.68
N PHE A 66 -2.99 3.34 2.57
CA PHE A 66 -2.61 4.46 1.70
C PHE A 66 -3.73 5.49 1.71
N LYS A 67 -3.38 6.74 1.83
CA LYS A 67 -4.35 7.82 1.65
C LYS A 67 -3.94 8.67 0.47
N TYR A 68 -4.90 8.95 -0.39
CA TYR A 68 -4.71 9.79 -1.57
C TYR A 68 -5.49 11.08 -1.37
N ARG A 69 -4.99 12.16 -1.95
CA ARG A 69 -5.65 13.47 -1.88
C ARG A 69 -7.06 13.41 -2.45
N SER A 70 -7.29 12.58 -3.47
CA SER A 70 -8.56 12.46 -4.19
C SER A 70 -8.59 11.17 -4.98
N PRO A 71 -9.76 10.75 -5.49
CA PRO A 71 -9.84 9.63 -6.42
C PRO A 71 -8.99 9.84 -7.69
N GLU A 72 -8.86 11.08 -8.14
CA GLU A 72 -8.01 11.41 -9.28
C GLU A 72 -6.53 11.13 -8.97
N ALA A 73 -6.08 11.47 -7.76
CA ALA A 73 -4.72 11.18 -7.32
C ALA A 73 -4.44 9.68 -7.29
N LEU A 74 -5.41 8.86 -6.87
CA LEU A 74 -5.29 7.40 -6.96
C LEU A 74 -4.99 6.98 -8.39
N ASN A 75 -5.75 7.50 -9.36
CA ASN A 75 -5.56 7.14 -10.77
C ASN A 75 -4.16 7.51 -11.26
N LYS A 76 -3.61 8.63 -10.81
CA LYS A 76 -2.23 9.04 -11.13
C LYS A 76 -1.20 8.12 -10.50
N CYS A 77 -1.50 7.53 -9.36
CA CYS A 77 -0.60 6.64 -8.66
C CYS A 77 -0.64 5.20 -9.19
N LEU A 78 -1.71 4.78 -9.87
CA LEU A 78 -1.83 3.41 -10.34
C LEU A 78 -0.68 2.93 -11.22
N PRO A 79 -0.17 3.70 -12.19
CA PRO A 79 0.97 3.25 -12.99
C PRO A 79 2.23 3.02 -12.14
N ILE A 80 2.41 3.82 -11.10
CA ILE A 80 3.55 3.68 -10.19
C ILE A 80 3.40 2.40 -9.37
N TRP A 81 2.19 2.12 -8.87
CA TRP A 81 1.92 0.88 -8.14
C TRP A 81 2.13 -0.36 -8.99
N ARG A 82 1.82 -0.29 -10.30
CA ARG A 82 2.11 -1.40 -11.23
C ARG A 82 3.60 -1.67 -11.33
N GLU A 83 4.43 -0.62 -11.32
CA GLU A 83 5.88 -0.79 -11.28
C GLU A 83 6.33 -1.42 -9.96
N VAL A 84 5.72 -1.01 -8.84
CA VAL A 84 6.00 -1.62 -7.53
C VAL A 84 5.70 -3.12 -7.57
N GLU A 85 4.55 -3.50 -8.07
CA GLU A 85 4.18 -4.92 -8.20
C GLU A 85 5.22 -5.68 -9.02
N LYS A 86 5.62 -5.12 -10.13
CA LYS A 86 6.56 -5.74 -11.04
C LYS A 86 7.96 -5.89 -10.44
N HIS A 87 8.43 -4.89 -9.71
CA HIS A 87 9.81 -4.88 -9.19
C HIS A 87 9.94 -5.43 -7.77
N ILE A 88 8.91 -5.24 -6.95
CA ILE A 88 8.96 -5.62 -5.53
C ILE A 88 8.34 -7.00 -5.30
N PHE A 89 7.17 -7.25 -5.90
CA PHE A 89 6.39 -8.47 -5.64
C PHE A 89 6.67 -9.61 -6.61
N GLN A 90 7.55 -9.42 -7.57
CA GLN A 90 7.90 -10.44 -8.55
C GLN A 90 8.40 -11.71 -7.86
N ASN A 91 7.86 -12.87 -8.27
CA ASN A 91 8.24 -14.20 -7.77
C ASN A 91 7.98 -14.42 -6.27
N ALA A 92 7.21 -13.56 -5.63
CA ALA A 92 6.77 -13.77 -4.26
C ALA A 92 5.30 -14.20 -4.27
N THR A 93 4.94 -15.12 -3.37
CA THR A 93 3.56 -15.56 -3.23
C THR A 93 2.90 -14.80 -2.10
N ILE A 94 1.89 -14.02 -2.46
CA ILE A 94 1.19 -13.15 -1.52
C ILE A 94 -0.29 -13.10 -1.90
N LYS A 95 -1.15 -13.18 -0.89
CA LYS A 95 -2.58 -12.93 -1.05
C LYS A 95 -2.85 -11.50 -0.62
N VAL A 96 -3.49 -10.72 -1.49
CA VAL A 96 -3.79 -9.32 -1.22
C VAL A 96 -5.29 -9.09 -1.29
N THR A 97 -5.83 -8.45 -0.26
CA THR A 97 -7.22 -7.99 -0.26
C THR A 97 -7.20 -6.49 -0.02
N ALA A 98 -7.82 -5.73 -0.90
CA ALA A 98 -7.82 -4.28 -0.82
C ALA A 98 -9.25 -3.73 -0.80
N TYR A 99 -9.46 -2.73 0.05
CA TYR A 99 -10.71 -2.00 0.15
C TYR A 99 -10.43 -0.52 -0.01
N ARG A 100 -11.31 0.18 -0.70
CA ARG A 100 -11.19 1.62 -0.90
C ARG A 100 -12.43 2.32 -0.41
N GLY A 101 -12.24 3.43 0.29
CA GLY A 101 -13.33 4.22 0.80
C GLY A 101 -13.00 5.70 0.82
N ILE A 102 -14.03 6.51 0.94
CA ILE A 102 -13.88 7.94 1.10
C ILE A 102 -13.88 8.23 2.60
N THR A 103 -12.84 8.92 3.05
CA THR A 103 -12.71 9.28 4.47
C THR A 103 -13.79 10.28 4.83
N SER A 104 -14.61 9.94 5.82
CA SER A 104 -15.70 10.82 6.29
C SER A 104 -15.31 11.63 7.50
N GLU A 105 -14.32 11.18 8.26
CA GLU A 105 -13.85 11.85 9.46
C GLU A 105 -12.34 11.65 9.59
N TYR A 106 -11.63 12.74 9.82
CA TYR A 106 -10.16 12.73 9.79
C TYR A 106 -9.62 13.70 10.85
N TRP A 107 -8.89 13.17 11.81
CA TRP A 107 -8.34 13.91 12.96
C TRP A 107 -6.84 14.13 12.85
#